data_5b59066c2b1a9c1941ef8ee3c2c414fb
#
_entry.id   5b59066c2b1a9c1941ef8ee3c2c414fb
#
_cell.length_a   1.000
_cell.length_b   1.000
_cell.length_c   1.000
_cell.angle_alpha   90.00
_cell.angle_beta   90.00
_cell.angle_gamma   90.00
#
_symmetry.space_group_name_H-M   'P 1'
#
loop_
_entity.id
_entity.type
_entity.pdbx_description
1 polymer ?
#
loop_
_entity_poly.entity_id
_entity_poly.type
_entity_poly.pdbx_seq_one_letter_code
_entity_poly.pdbx_strand_id
1 'polypeptide(L)'
;MKKIFPVIQLIMIGIVTAIVCMLLLCFSSTIPQEAIREHSIESAKFYENHDLFPMLVEDCLFLKQDNYADCITNNMIYHMDSTHPFVSTLRSAYYQPEMMNVNEAFYEAVHEEQTPNINYFRYWHGSMLLVRPLLTVMDINGVRLTLGLLAIALAIVASILLIRQKEIVLAVAYLTGLLLVNVGMICFCIEYVTPFLVLSGGLIFLLLYWKRWNRINAEGLPGVAKIFLVYGILTAFFDFLTTETITFTVPMAILLILLAHKNRLASWQQGIQYIIRNGVAWLCGYAGMFLLKWLLCAVIFGKNAFIESVQMAALRIGGEVTMDGTNLGQTASFSQRLFGALIRNTAGLFQLKD
;
A
#
# COMPACT_ATOMS: atom_id res chain seq x y z
N MET A 1 -4.23 24.99 -27.59
CA MET A 1 -3.82 25.43 -26.24
C MET A 1 -4.76 25.01 -25.10
N LYS A 2 -6.10 25.10 -25.21
CA LYS A 2 -7.05 24.76 -24.12
C LYS A 2 -7.01 23.27 -23.65
N LYS A 3 -6.58 22.32 -24.49
CA LYS A 3 -6.50 20.88 -24.11
C LYS A 3 -5.16 20.48 -23.46
N ILE A 4 -4.09 21.26 -23.61
CA ILE A 4 -2.74 20.95 -23.08
C ILE A 4 -2.64 21.32 -21.59
N PHE A 5 -3.28 22.40 -21.17
CA PHE A 5 -3.24 22.89 -19.79
C PHE A 5 -3.66 21.88 -18.73
N PRO A 6 -4.75 21.08 -18.89
CA PRO A 6 -5.10 20.05 -17.92
C PRO A 6 -4.07 18.92 -17.79
N VAL A 7 -3.39 18.57 -18.89
CA VAL A 7 -2.34 17.52 -18.88
C VAL A 7 -1.11 18.00 -18.13
N ILE A 8 -0.68 19.23 -18.38
CA ILE A 8 0.43 19.86 -17.64
C ILE A 8 0.13 19.90 -16.15
N GLN A 9 -1.11 20.25 -15.76
CA GLN A 9 -1.51 20.25 -14.35
C GLN A 9 -1.46 18.84 -13.72
N LEU A 10 -1.85 17.79 -14.45
CA LEU A 10 -1.74 16.39 -13.97
C LEU A 10 -0.28 16.02 -13.73
N ILE A 11 0.60 16.30 -14.68
CA ILE A 11 2.04 16.05 -14.57
C ILE A 11 2.62 16.78 -13.36
N MET A 12 2.33 18.07 -13.21
CA MET A 12 2.83 18.87 -12.09
C MET A 12 2.35 18.33 -10.74
N ILE A 13 1.07 17.95 -10.63
CA ILE A 13 0.53 17.35 -9.41
C ILE A 13 1.23 16.01 -9.12
N GLY A 14 1.44 15.19 -10.14
CA GLY A 14 2.16 13.93 -9.99
C GLY A 14 3.57 14.12 -9.46
N ILE A 15 4.34 15.02 -10.08
CA ILE A 15 5.72 15.36 -9.67
C ILE A 15 5.74 15.89 -8.23
N VAL A 16 4.89 16.86 -7.91
CA VAL A 16 4.84 17.46 -6.57
C VAL A 16 4.48 16.41 -5.52
N THR A 17 3.48 15.55 -5.79
CA THR A 17 3.09 14.48 -4.86
C THR A 17 4.24 13.50 -4.65
N ALA A 18 4.91 13.05 -5.70
CA ALA A 18 6.04 12.13 -5.60
C ALA A 18 7.21 12.73 -4.80
N ILE A 19 7.54 14.02 -5.05
CA ILE A 19 8.56 14.75 -4.29
C ILE A 19 8.17 14.83 -2.82
N VAL A 20 6.92 15.17 -2.50
CA VAL A 20 6.45 15.25 -1.10
C VAL A 20 6.55 13.89 -0.41
N CYS A 21 6.11 12.80 -1.05
CA CYS A 21 6.26 11.44 -0.51
C CYS A 21 7.72 11.10 -0.21
N MET A 22 8.62 11.40 -1.15
CA MET A 22 10.05 11.15 -1.01
C MET A 22 10.66 11.98 0.12
N LEU A 23 10.34 13.28 0.21
CA LEU A 23 10.85 14.16 1.27
C LEU A 23 10.35 13.73 2.65
N LEU A 24 9.10 13.32 2.78
CA LEU A 24 8.54 12.82 4.03
C LEU A 24 9.24 11.51 4.47
N LEU A 25 9.49 10.59 3.53
CA LEU A 25 10.21 9.36 3.83
C LEU A 25 11.67 9.64 4.23
N CYS A 26 12.36 10.55 3.53
CA CYS A 26 13.70 11.01 3.91
C CYS A 26 13.69 11.67 5.29
N PHE A 27 12.68 12.49 5.60
CA PHE A 27 12.54 13.10 6.92
C PHE A 27 12.38 12.05 8.02
N SER A 28 11.53 11.04 7.83
CA SER A 28 11.41 9.92 8.77
C SER A 28 12.76 9.20 8.98
N SER A 29 13.54 9.02 7.91
CA SER A 29 14.84 8.33 8.00
C SER A 29 15.93 9.14 8.69
N THR A 30 15.75 10.45 8.94
CA THR A 30 16.70 11.25 9.75
C THR A 30 16.63 10.93 11.25
N ILE A 31 15.61 10.21 11.72
CA ILE A 31 15.53 9.74 13.10
C ILE A 31 16.73 8.82 13.36
N PRO A 32 17.57 9.07 14.38
CA PRO A 32 18.72 8.22 14.67
C PRO A 32 18.33 6.78 15.02
N GLN A 33 19.19 5.82 14.71
CA GLN A 33 18.99 4.42 15.05
C GLN A 33 18.85 4.22 16.57
N GLU A 34 19.64 4.95 17.35
CA GLU A 34 19.63 4.91 18.81
C GLU A 34 18.26 5.25 19.38
N ALA A 35 17.51 6.16 18.74
CA ALA A 35 16.19 6.57 19.19
C ALA A 35 15.13 5.48 19.06
N ILE A 36 15.36 4.48 18.18
CA ILE A 36 14.43 3.36 17.95
C ILE A 36 14.99 2.03 18.49
N ARG A 37 16.22 2.01 19.00
CA ARG A 37 16.95 0.78 19.32
C ARG A 37 16.24 -0.08 20.36
N GLU A 38 15.78 0.52 21.45
CA GLU A 38 15.09 -0.20 22.54
C GLU A 38 13.84 -0.94 22.04
N HIS A 39 12.94 -0.23 21.37
CA HIS A 39 11.72 -0.82 20.85
C HIS A 39 11.94 -1.74 19.64
N SER A 40 13.06 -1.57 18.91
CA SER A 40 13.47 -2.53 17.87
C SER A 40 13.95 -3.86 18.50
N ILE A 41 14.64 -3.81 19.64
CA ILE A 41 15.02 -5.01 20.40
C ILE A 41 13.77 -5.74 20.91
N GLU A 42 12.80 -5.02 21.46
CA GLU A 42 11.54 -5.62 21.91
C GLU A 42 10.76 -6.24 20.74
N SER A 43 10.70 -5.53 19.61
CA SER A 43 10.08 -6.02 18.39
C SER A 43 10.78 -7.29 17.84
N ALA A 44 12.11 -7.32 17.85
CA ALA A 44 12.87 -8.47 17.40
C ALA A 44 12.63 -9.70 18.30
N LYS A 45 12.57 -9.52 19.63
CA LYS A 45 12.19 -10.60 20.57
C LYS A 45 10.75 -11.10 20.34
N PHE A 46 9.83 -10.20 19.99
CA PHE A 46 8.48 -10.61 19.64
C PHE A 46 8.50 -11.53 18.41
N TYR A 47 9.17 -11.14 17.33
CA TYR A 47 9.23 -11.94 16.11
C TYR A 47 9.94 -13.27 16.30
N GLU A 48 11.06 -13.32 17.03
CA GLU A 48 11.81 -14.54 17.33
C GLU A 48 10.93 -15.62 17.98
N ASN A 49 9.99 -15.21 18.84
CA ASN A 49 9.10 -16.10 19.58
C ASN A 49 7.77 -16.39 18.86
N HIS A 50 7.61 -15.96 17.61
CA HIS A 50 6.37 -16.15 16.87
C HIS A 50 6.64 -16.70 15.46
N ASP A 51 5.67 -17.47 14.96
CA ASP A 51 5.72 -17.98 13.58
C ASP A 51 5.68 -16.83 12.56
N LEU A 52 6.24 -17.09 11.37
CA LEU A 52 6.21 -16.15 10.25
C LEU A 52 4.79 -15.81 9.80
N PHE A 53 3.89 -16.79 9.84
CA PHE A 53 2.50 -16.66 9.41
C PHE A 53 1.54 -17.30 10.43
N PRO A 54 1.45 -16.77 11.67
CA PRO A 54 0.57 -17.32 12.68
C PRO A 54 -0.89 -17.15 12.26
N MET A 55 -1.70 -18.20 12.50
CA MET A 55 -3.14 -18.12 12.29
C MET A 55 -3.76 -17.27 13.41
N LEU A 56 -4.54 -16.25 13.03
CA LEU A 56 -5.24 -15.37 13.98
C LEU A 56 -6.51 -16.05 14.53
N VAL A 57 -7.06 -16.98 13.77
CA VAL A 57 -8.19 -17.83 14.16
C VAL A 57 -7.79 -19.28 13.85
N GLU A 58 -7.96 -20.16 14.83
CA GLU A 58 -7.63 -21.58 14.71
C GLU A 58 -8.39 -22.19 13.51
N ASP A 59 -7.74 -23.04 12.74
CA ASP A 59 -8.26 -23.68 11.51
C ASP A 59 -8.71 -22.72 10.39
N CYS A 60 -8.42 -21.44 10.46
CA CYS A 60 -8.77 -20.47 9.42
C CYS A 60 -7.54 -20.06 8.61
N LEU A 61 -7.24 -20.79 7.54
CA LEU A 61 -6.05 -20.56 6.70
C LEU A 61 -6.01 -19.17 6.03
N PHE A 62 -7.16 -18.51 5.91
CA PHE A 62 -7.28 -17.18 5.28
C PHE A 62 -7.05 -16.02 6.24
N LEU A 63 -6.98 -16.29 7.56
CA LEU A 63 -6.74 -15.29 8.59
C LEU A 63 -5.36 -15.50 9.22
N LYS A 64 -4.32 -15.28 8.42
CA LYS A 64 -2.93 -15.32 8.87
C LYS A 64 -2.39 -13.91 9.03
N GLN A 65 -1.65 -13.68 10.11
CA GLN A 65 -0.84 -12.49 10.29
C GLN A 65 0.45 -12.65 9.47
N ASP A 66 0.90 -11.58 8.82
CA ASP A 66 2.15 -11.58 8.08
C ASP A 66 3.28 -10.97 8.91
N ASN A 67 3.88 -11.80 9.77
CA ASN A 67 5.07 -11.40 10.50
C ASN A 67 6.31 -11.34 9.59
N TYR A 68 6.31 -12.09 8.48
CA TYR A 68 7.42 -12.12 7.53
C TYR A 68 7.68 -10.73 6.91
N ALA A 69 6.65 -10.14 6.31
CA ALA A 69 6.78 -8.83 5.65
C ALA A 69 7.03 -7.70 6.66
N ASP A 70 6.35 -7.75 7.81
CA ASP A 70 6.52 -6.78 8.88
C ASP A 70 7.94 -6.84 9.47
N CYS A 71 8.50 -8.04 9.68
CA CYS A 71 9.83 -8.24 10.19
C CYS A 71 10.90 -7.70 9.23
N ILE A 72 10.81 -7.99 7.94
CA ILE A 72 11.70 -7.42 6.91
C ILE A 72 11.60 -5.89 6.93
N THR A 73 10.40 -5.33 7.03
CA THR A 73 10.19 -3.88 7.09
C THR A 73 10.86 -3.28 8.32
N ASN A 74 10.75 -3.91 9.50
CA ASN A 74 11.42 -3.44 10.72
C ASN A 74 12.94 -3.56 10.62
N ASN A 75 13.45 -4.62 10.02
CA ASN A 75 14.87 -4.79 9.74
C ASN A 75 15.42 -3.68 8.83
N MET A 76 14.70 -3.34 7.74
CA MET A 76 15.04 -2.19 6.90
C MET A 76 15.02 -0.87 7.69
N ILE A 77 14.00 -0.65 8.52
CA ILE A 77 13.86 0.54 9.36
C ILE A 77 15.03 0.67 10.32
N TYR A 78 15.45 -0.41 10.95
CA TYR A 78 16.57 -0.43 11.86
C TYR A 78 17.87 -0.02 11.18
N HIS A 79 18.11 -0.47 9.94
CA HIS A 79 19.33 -0.19 9.17
C HIS A 79 19.27 1.12 8.36
N MET A 80 18.24 1.94 8.51
CA MET A 80 18.20 3.24 7.82
C MET A 80 19.28 4.18 8.36
N ASP A 81 20.18 4.59 7.47
CA ASP A 81 21.26 5.54 7.78
C ASP A 81 20.71 6.97 7.85
N SER A 82 20.68 7.54 9.06
CA SER A 82 20.19 8.90 9.31
C SER A 82 21.11 9.99 8.77
N THR A 83 22.37 9.66 8.46
CA THR A 83 23.34 10.61 7.90
C THR A 83 23.19 10.75 6.38
N HIS A 84 22.70 9.70 5.71
CA HIS A 84 22.45 9.68 4.28
C HIS A 84 20.99 9.28 3.96
N PRO A 85 19.97 10.03 4.44
CA PRO A 85 18.58 9.62 4.44
C PRO A 85 18.03 9.32 3.03
N PHE A 86 18.40 10.09 2.03
CA PHE A 86 17.95 9.87 0.66
C PHE A 86 18.48 8.57 0.04
N VAL A 87 19.77 8.30 0.22
CA VAL A 87 20.40 7.06 -0.28
C VAL A 87 19.84 5.87 0.46
N SER A 88 19.66 5.98 1.77
CA SER A 88 19.14 4.94 2.64
C SER A 88 17.71 4.54 2.26
N THR A 89 16.81 5.52 2.02
CA THR A 89 15.43 5.25 1.60
C THR A 89 15.33 4.61 0.22
N LEU A 90 16.25 4.93 -0.69
CA LEU A 90 16.30 4.28 -2.00
C LEU A 90 16.86 2.86 -1.92
N ARG A 91 17.85 2.64 -1.08
CA ARG A 91 18.49 1.34 -0.90
C ARG A 91 17.59 0.36 -0.17
N SER A 92 16.87 0.80 0.89
CA SER A 92 16.03 -0.03 1.78
C SER A 92 16.76 -1.32 2.17
N ALA A 93 18.01 -1.17 2.66
CA ALA A 93 18.87 -2.31 2.97
C ALA A 93 18.46 -2.98 4.27
N TYR A 94 18.66 -4.30 4.36
CA TYR A 94 18.39 -5.10 5.55
C TYR A 94 19.39 -6.26 5.67
N TYR A 95 19.48 -6.84 6.85
CA TYR A 95 20.33 -7.98 7.14
C TYR A 95 19.55 -9.28 6.96
N GLN A 96 20.07 -10.19 6.11
CA GLN A 96 19.49 -11.50 5.87
C GLN A 96 20.59 -12.47 5.40
N PRO A 97 21.17 -13.27 6.30
CA PRO A 97 22.08 -14.35 5.92
C PRO A 97 21.37 -15.44 5.12
N GLU A 98 22.13 -16.16 4.32
CA GLU A 98 21.62 -17.36 3.65
C GLU A 98 21.17 -18.40 4.69
N MET A 99 20.05 -19.09 4.41
CA MET A 99 19.48 -20.16 5.23
C MET A 99 18.92 -19.74 6.60
N MET A 100 18.97 -18.47 6.98
CA MET A 100 18.36 -17.95 8.20
C MET A 100 16.95 -17.42 7.91
N ASN A 101 15.99 -17.69 8.81
CA ASN A 101 14.66 -17.10 8.64
C ASN A 101 14.69 -15.60 9.01
N VAL A 102 13.70 -14.84 8.55
CA VAL A 102 13.70 -13.37 8.69
C VAL A 102 13.57 -12.91 10.13
N ASN A 103 12.90 -13.68 10.99
CA ASN A 103 12.73 -13.36 12.40
C ASN A 103 14.07 -13.50 13.15
N GLU A 104 14.78 -14.59 12.91
CA GLU A 104 16.14 -14.84 13.45
C GLU A 104 17.12 -13.79 12.93
N ALA A 105 17.07 -13.48 11.63
CA ALA A 105 17.96 -12.49 11.03
C ALA A 105 17.74 -11.09 11.63
N PHE A 106 16.51 -10.68 11.89
CA PHE A 106 16.25 -9.40 12.54
C PHE A 106 16.69 -9.40 14.01
N TYR A 107 16.47 -10.51 14.72
CA TYR A 107 16.93 -10.65 16.10
C TYR A 107 18.47 -10.52 16.19
N GLU A 108 19.20 -11.23 15.34
CA GLU A 108 20.66 -11.16 15.25
C GLU A 108 21.13 -9.74 14.85
N ALA A 109 20.46 -9.13 13.85
CA ALA A 109 20.79 -7.79 13.39
C ALA A 109 20.76 -6.74 14.50
N VAL A 110 19.77 -6.83 15.39
CA VAL A 110 19.57 -5.83 16.46
C VAL A 110 20.46 -6.10 17.68
N HIS A 111 20.68 -7.38 18.04
CA HIS A 111 21.44 -7.76 19.24
C HIS A 111 22.95 -7.76 19.00
N GLU A 112 23.39 -8.16 17.82
CA GLU A 112 24.81 -8.25 17.45
C GLU A 112 25.28 -7.10 16.57
N GLU A 113 24.41 -6.09 16.33
CA GLU A 113 24.71 -4.90 15.53
C GLU A 113 25.25 -5.24 14.12
N GLN A 114 24.64 -6.26 13.50
CA GLN A 114 25.04 -6.72 12.18
C GLN A 114 24.84 -5.65 11.10
N THR A 115 25.66 -5.67 10.07
CA THR A 115 25.53 -4.75 8.94
C THR A 115 24.60 -5.30 7.86
N PRO A 116 23.79 -4.47 7.20
CA PRO A 116 22.88 -4.94 6.14
C PRO A 116 23.67 -5.50 4.95
N ASN A 117 23.24 -6.66 4.45
CA ASN A 117 23.87 -7.37 3.34
C ASN A 117 22.99 -7.51 2.10
N ILE A 118 21.71 -7.15 2.20
CA ILE A 118 20.75 -7.18 1.08
C ILE A 118 20.22 -5.78 0.81
N ASN A 119 20.15 -5.40 -0.48
CA ASN A 119 19.49 -4.18 -0.93
C ASN A 119 18.09 -4.51 -1.47
N TYR A 120 17.11 -3.60 -1.27
CA TYR A 120 15.75 -3.82 -1.69
C TYR A 120 15.23 -2.65 -2.56
N PHE A 121 15.51 -2.67 -3.85
CA PHE A 121 15.24 -1.56 -4.76
C PHE A 121 13.81 -1.49 -5.30
N ARG A 122 12.99 -2.52 -5.08
CA ARG A 122 11.72 -2.73 -5.80
C ARG A 122 10.61 -1.78 -5.39
N TYR A 123 10.42 -1.57 -4.07
CA TYR A 123 9.30 -0.81 -3.49
C TYR A 123 9.78 0.42 -2.73
N TRP A 124 8.87 1.38 -2.56
CA TRP A 124 9.16 2.59 -1.79
C TRP A 124 9.21 2.35 -0.28
N HIS A 125 8.50 1.34 0.20
CA HIS A 125 8.35 1.07 1.63
C HIS A 125 7.85 2.30 2.41
N GLY A 126 6.82 2.97 1.87
CA GLY A 126 6.28 4.19 2.46
C GLY A 126 5.73 4.01 3.88
N SER A 127 5.41 2.78 4.29
CA SER A 127 5.07 2.43 5.68
C SER A 127 6.15 2.86 6.68
N MET A 128 7.42 2.86 6.29
CA MET A 128 8.54 3.32 7.13
C MET A 128 8.37 4.78 7.59
N LEU A 129 7.70 5.62 6.79
CA LEU A 129 7.32 6.98 7.17
C LEU A 129 6.51 7.02 8.48
N LEU A 130 5.65 6.03 8.68
CA LEU A 130 4.77 5.93 9.84
C LEU A 130 5.42 5.13 10.97
N VAL A 131 6.05 4.00 10.61
CA VAL A 131 6.57 3.03 11.58
C VAL A 131 7.79 3.57 12.32
N ARG A 132 8.78 4.16 11.62
CA ARG A 132 10.01 4.64 12.27
C ARG A 132 9.79 5.67 13.36
N PRO A 133 8.93 6.72 13.18
CA PRO A 133 8.61 7.63 14.28
C PRO A 133 7.88 6.94 15.45
N LEU A 134 7.00 5.98 15.16
CA LEU A 134 6.28 5.27 16.22
C LEU A 134 7.22 4.36 17.03
N LEU A 135 8.24 3.76 16.41
CA LEU A 135 9.25 2.96 17.11
C LEU A 135 10.12 3.78 18.08
N THR A 136 10.06 5.11 18.07
CA THR A 136 10.69 5.93 19.11
C THR A 136 9.98 5.86 20.47
N VAL A 137 8.74 5.36 20.50
CA VAL A 137 7.86 5.40 21.70
C VAL A 137 7.16 4.07 21.98
N MET A 138 7.19 3.11 21.07
CA MET A 138 6.50 1.81 21.22
C MET A 138 7.11 0.73 20.33
N ASP A 139 6.95 -0.54 20.74
CA ASP A 139 7.32 -1.72 19.96
C ASP A 139 6.38 -1.97 18.77
N ILE A 140 6.62 -3.05 18.01
CA ILE A 140 5.83 -3.41 16.83
C ILE A 140 4.35 -3.66 17.17
N ASN A 141 4.02 -4.19 18.34
CA ASN A 141 2.63 -4.44 18.73
C ASN A 141 1.90 -3.13 18.96
N GLY A 142 2.55 -2.16 19.61
CA GLY A 142 2.05 -0.80 19.78
C GLY A 142 1.86 -0.10 18.43
N VAL A 143 2.83 -0.24 17.51
CA VAL A 143 2.76 0.31 16.14
C VAL A 143 1.57 -0.27 15.39
N ARG A 144 1.41 -1.60 15.36
CA ARG A 144 0.29 -2.27 14.70
C ARG A 144 -1.05 -1.81 15.25
N LEU A 145 -1.19 -1.80 16.57
CA LEU A 145 -2.42 -1.34 17.23
C LEU A 145 -2.75 0.12 16.86
N THR A 146 -1.74 1.01 16.88
CA THR A 146 -1.92 2.42 16.57
C THR A 146 -2.38 2.62 15.12
N LEU A 147 -1.72 1.96 14.16
CA LEU A 147 -2.09 2.05 12.75
C LEU A 147 -3.45 1.41 12.47
N GLY A 148 -3.76 0.29 13.11
CA GLY A 148 -5.07 -0.36 13.03
C GLY A 148 -6.20 0.53 13.56
N LEU A 149 -6.03 1.13 14.73
CA LEU A 149 -7.01 2.07 15.31
C LEU A 149 -7.18 3.30 14.42
N LEU A 150 -6.10 3.81 13.82
CA LEU A 150 -6.16 4.91 12.85
C LEU A 150 -6.98 4.53 11.62
N ALA A 151 -6.76 3.33 11.05
CA ALA A 151 -7.52 2.85 9.90
C ALA A 151 -9.02 2.74 10.21
N ILE A 152 -9.37 2.18 11.37
CA ILE A 152 -10.76 2.09 11.84
C ILE A 152 -11.36 3.48 12.03
N ALA A 153 -10.64 4.40 12.68
CA ALA A 153 -11.11 5.78 12.87
C ALA A 153 -11.38 6.49 11.54
N LEU A 154 -10.48 6.35 10.56
CA LEU A 154 -10.68 6.91 9.23
C LEU A 154 -11.89 6.30 8.52
N ALA A 155 -12.11 4.98 8.64
CA ALA A 155 -13.27 4.31 8.07
C ALA A 155 -14.59 4.83 8.67
N ILE A 156 -14.62 5.05 9.99
CA ILE A 156 -15.77 5.64 10.69
C ILE A 156 -16.01 7.08 10.20
N VAL A 157 -14.96 7.91 10.09
CA VAL A 157 -15.09 9.29 9.59
C VAL A 157 -15.61 9.31 8.16
N ALA A 158 -15.11 8.44 7.27
CA ALA A 158 -15.62 8.29 5.91
C ALA A 158 -17.11 7.95 5.89
N SER A 159 -17.53 7.00 6.75
CA SER A 159 -18.93 6.60 6.90
C SER A 159 -19.83 7.72 7.42
N ILE A 160 -19.36 8.48 8.41
CA ILE A 160 -20.08 9.67 8.90
C ILE A 160 -20.26 10.72 7.79
N LEU A 161 -19.24 10.92 6.94
CA LEU A 161 -19.35 11.85 5.81
C LEU A 161 -20.36 11.37 4.76
N LEU A 162 -20.45 10.06 4.49
CA LEU A 162 -21.49 9.48 3.63
C LEU A 162 -22.87 9.69 4.23
N ILE A 163 -23.07 9.43 5.51
CA ILE A 163 -24.35 9.66 6.22
C ILE A 163 -24.75 11.14 6.16
N ARG A 164 -23.81 12.06 6.34
CA ARG A 164 -24.06 13.51 6.21
C ARG A 164 -24.46 13.94 4.80
N GLN A 165 -24.11 13.15 3.80
CA GLN A 165 -24.57 13.35 2.42
C GLN A 165 -25.90 12.66 2.11
N LYS A 166 -26.54 12.06 3.13
CA LYS A 166 -27.80 11.26 3.05
C LYS A 166 -27.62 9.92 2.30
N GLU A 167 -26.39 9.39 2.31
CA GLU A 167 -26.01 8.13 1.65
C GLU A 167 -25.79 7.02 2.68
N ILE A 168 -26.82 6.76 3.51
CA ILE A 168 -26.75 5.78 4.62
C ILE A 168 -26.44 4.37 4.08
N VAL A 169 -27.10 3.98 2.97
CA VAL A 169 -26.90 2.66 2.36
C VAL A 169 -25.43 2.46 1.94
N LEU A 170 -24.82 3.49 1.35
CA LEU A 170 -23.39 3.44 1.00
C LEU A 170 -22.48 3.36 2.22
N ALA A 171 -22.80 4.07 3.30
CA ALA A 171 -22.04 3.98 4.53
C ALA A 171 -22.10 2.57 5.13
N VAL A 172 -23.30 1.96 5.17
CA VAL A 172 -23.48 0.58 5.63
C VAL A 172 -22.75 -0.39 4.72
N ALA A 173 -22.91 -0.27 3.39
CA ALA A 173 -22.23 -1.14 2.43
C ALA A 173 -20.70 -1.05 2.54
N TYR A 174 -20.15 0.16 2.74
CA TYR A 174 -18.73 0.36 2.94
C TYR A 174 -18.22 -0.33 4.22
N LEU A 175 -18.88 -0.12 5.36
CA LEU A 175 -18.51 -0.77 6.62
C LEU A 175 -18.67 -2.29 6.56
N THR A 176 -19.77 -2.77 5.95
CA THR A 176 -19.98 -4.21 5.76
C THR A 176 -18.90 -4.82 4.87
N GLY A 177 -18.52 -4.14 3.79
CA GLY A 177 -17.42 -4.57 2.93
C GLY A 177 -16.09 -4.69 3.68
N LEU A 178 -15.77 -3.71 4.54
CA LEU A 178 -14.58 -3.77 5.40
C LEU A 178 -14.64 -4.92 6.41
N LEU A 179 -15.81 -5.19 6.98
CA LEU A 179 -16.00 -6.32 7.90
C LEU A 179 -15.88 -7.67 7.17
N LEU A 180 -16.40 -7.80 5.96
CA LEU A 180 -16.32 -9.02 5.16
C LEU A 180 -14.88 -9.38 4.76
N VAL A 181 -14.01 -8.39 4.57
CA VAL A 181 -12.57 -8.63 4.35
C VAL A 181 -11.77 -8.72 5.65
N ASN A 182 -12.45 -8.83 6.79
CA ASN A 182 -11.84 -8.92 8.13
C ASN A 182 -10.81 -7.82 8.42
N VAL A 183 -11.12 -6.58 8.02
CA VAL A 183 -10.21 -5.43 8.15
C VAL A 183 -9.67 -5.25 9.57
N GLY A 184 -10.42 -5.63 10.59
CA GLY A 184 -9.98 -5.61 12.00
C GLY A 184 -8.75 -6.48 12.25
N MET A 185 -8.63 -7.63 11.58
CA MET A 185 -7.47 -8.51 11.67
C MET A 185 -6.32 -8.04 10.75
N ILE A 186 -6.64 -7.61 9.54
CA ILE A 186 -5.67 -7.11 8.56
C ILE A 186 -4.96 -5.87 9.07
N CYS A 187 -5.63 -5.02 9.87
CA CYS A 187 -5.05 -3.81 10.45
C CYS A 187 -3.92 -4.08 11.45
N PHE A 188 -3.73 -5.31 11.92
CA PHE A 188 -2.60 -5.69 12.76
C PHE A 188 -1.36 -6.14 11.98
N CYS A 189 -1.30 -5.86 10.68
CA CYS A 189 -0.14 -6.09 9.83
C CYS A 189 0.21 -4.79 9.10
N ILE A 190 1.48 -4.36 9.16
CA ILE A 190 1.94 -3.09 8.57
C ILE A 190 1.73 -3.11 7.05
N GLU A 191 2.01 -4.25 6.43
CA GLU A 191 1.88 -4.40 4.98
C GLU A 191 0.44 -4.14 4.51
N TYR A 192 -0.56 -4.66 5.23
CA TYR A 192 -1.96 -4.57 4.83
C TYR A 192 -2.67 -3.32 5.33
N VAL A 193 -2.26 -2.73 6.46
CA VAL A 193 -2.97 -1.56 7.02
C VAL A 193 -2.82 -0.32 6.16
N THR A 194 -1.69 -0.12 5.50
CA THR A 194 -1.39 1.11 4.76
C THR A 194 -2.30 1.34 3.55
N PRO A 195 -2.66 0.35 2.71
CA PRO A 195 -3.68 0.51 1.69
C PRO A 195 -5.05 0.95 2.23
N PHE A 196 -5.45 0.48 3.42
CA PHE A 196 -6.70 0.91 4.06
C PHE A 196 -6.64 2.34 4.57
N LEU A 197 -5.47 2.82 5.01
CA LEU A 197 -5.25 4.24 5.34
C LEU A 197 -5.41 5.11 4.08
N VAL A 198 -4.82 4.71 2.96
CA VAL A 198 -4.96 5.39 1.66
C VAL A 198 -6.41 5.37 1.19
N LEU A 199 -7.08 4.23 1.26
CA LEU A 199 -8.49 4.07 0.90
C LEU A 199 -9.40 5.01 1.69
N SER A 200 -9.36 4.92 3.02
CA SER A 200 -10.27 5.67 3.89
C SER A 200 -9.93 7.16 3.91
N GLY A 201 -8.64 7.51 4.02
CA GLY A 201 -8.17 8.90 3.98
C GLY A 201 -8.48 9.57 2.63
N GLY A 202 -8.26 8.86 1.54
CA GLY A 202 -8.62 9.31 0.22
C GLY A 202 -10.13 9.48 0.03
N LEU A 203 -10.93 8.54 0.52
CA LEU A 203 -12.39 8.65 0.47
C LEU A 203 -12.90 9.87 1.26
N ILE A 204 -12.35 10.12 2.46
CA ILE A 204 -12.63 11.33 3.23
C ILE A 204 -12.34 12.58 2.39
N PHE A 205 -11.15 12.65 1.78
CA PHE A 205 -10.77 13.77 0.93
C PHE A 205 -11.74 13.94 -0.25
N LEU A 206 -12.10 12.86 -0.94
CA LEU A 206 -13.06 12.86 -2.03
C LEU A 206 -14.42 13.40 -1.57
N LEU A 207 -14.93 12.94 -0.43
CA LEU A 207 -16.23 13.35 0.12
C LEU A 207 -16.25 14.81 0.62
N LEU A 208 -15.16 15.28 1.23
CA LEU A 208 -15.04 16.69 1.63
C LEU A 208 -14.94 17.62 0.41
N TYR A 209 -14.23 17.18 -0.62
CA TYR A 209 -14.10 17.91 -1.86
C TYR A 209 -15.38 17.90 -2.69
N TRP A 210 -16.26 16.88 -2.51
CA TRP A 210 -17.52 16.71 -3.20
C TRP A 210 -18.42 17.95 -3.16
N LYS A 211 -18.47 18.66 -2.03
CA LYS A 211 -19.24 19.93 -1.92
C LYS A 211 -18.76 21.00 -2.89
N ARG A 212 -17.48 21.02 -3.20
CA ARG A 212 -16.89 21.95 -4.17
C ARG A 212 -17.16 21.49 -5.61
N TRP A 213 -17.19 20.18 -5.84
CA TRP A 213 -17.46 19.56 -7.14
C TRP A 213 -18.91 19.75 -7.60
N ASN A 214 -19.83 19.75 -6.68
CA ASN A 214 -21.26 19.94 -6.96
C ASN A 214 -21.57 21.33 -7.57
N ARG A 215 -20.60 22.27 -7.49
CA ARG A 215 -20.67 23.61 -8.14
C ARG A 215 -19.99 23.64 -9.50
N ILE A 216 -19.21 22.64 -9.85
CA ILE A 216 -18.47 22.56 -11.10
C ILE A 216 -19.29 21.67 -12.05
N ASN A 217 -19.79 22.21 -13.15
CA ASN A 217 -20.57 21.50 -14.17
C ASN A 217 -19.87 20.20 -14.63
N ALA A 218 -20.64 19.28 -15.25
CA ALA A 218 -20.17 18.00 -15.77
C ALA A 218 -18.91 18.06 -16.65
N GLU A 219 -18.57 19.23 -17.18
CA GLU A 219 -17.29 19.52 -17.87
C GLU A 219 -16.08 19.62 -16.93
N GLY A 220 -16.30 19.75 -15.61
CA GLY A 220 -15.28 19.95 -14.58
C GLY A 220 -14.51 18.71 -14.13
N LEU A 221 -14.57 17.64 -14.89
CA LEU A 221 -13.98 16.32 -14.65
C LEU A 221 -12.45 16.18 -14.68
N PRO A 222 -11.65 17.14 -15.18
CA PRO A 222 -10.22 17.10 -14.99
C PRO A 222 -9.80 17.03 -13.52
N GLY A 223 -10.61 17.58 -12.62
CA GLY A 223 -10.30 17.56 -11.20
C GLY A 223 -10.31 16.17 -10.55
N VAL A 224 -11.27 15.28 -10.91
CA VAL A 224 -11.34 13.92 -10.34
C VAL A 224 -10.14 13.08 -10.76
N ALA A 225 -9.72 13.17 -12.01
CA ALA A 225 -8.53 12.47 -12.49
C ALA A 225 -7.27 12.84 -11.69
N LYS A 226 -7.16 14.08 -11.21
CA LYS A 226 -6.06 14.53 -10.34
C LYS A 226 -6.05 13.78 -9.00
N ILE A 227 -7.24 13.55 -8.42
CA ILE A 227 -7.37 12.81 -7.17
C ILE A 227 -6.97 11.36 -7.37
N PHE A 228 -7.46 10.72 -8.45
CA PHE A 228 -7.11 9.33 -8.73
C PHE A 228 -5.62 9.16 -9.10
N LEU A 229 -4.99 10.16 -9.75
CA LEU A 229 -3.55 10.19 -9.94
C LEU A 229 -2.81 10.16 -8.59
N VAL A 230 -3.22 11.01 -7.65
CA VAL A 230 -2.64 11.05 -6.30
C VAL A 230 -2.88 9.72 -5.57
N TYR A 231 -4.07 9.13 -5.68
CA TYR A 231 -4.32 7.80 -5.10
C TYR A 231 -3.38 6.75 -5.67
N GLY A 232 -3.16 6.72 -6.99
CA GLY A 232 -2.21 5.80 -7.60
C GLY A 232 -0.79 5.97 -7.06
N ILE A 233 -0.32 7.22 -6.92
CA ILE A 233 1.00 7.53 -6.35
C ILE A 233 1.09 7.07 -4.89
N LEU A 234 0.10 7.40 -4.05
CA LEU A 234 0.08 7.01 -2.64
C LEU A 234 -0.01 5.49 -2.48
N THR A 235 -0.79 4.83 -3.34
CA THR A 235 -0.87 3.37 -3.34
C THR A 235 0.49 2.75 -3.62
N ALA A 236 1.17 3.12 -4.71
CA ALA A 236 2.50 2.61 -5.03
C ALA A 236 3.56 2.98 -3.97
N PHE A 237 3.37 4.08 -3.26
CA PHE A 237 4.25 4.49 -2.17
C PHE A 237 4.09 3.61 -0.93
N PHE A 238 2.86 3.27 -0.55
CA PHE A 238 2.55 2.56 0.69
C PHE A 238 2.32 1.06 0.54
N ASP A 239 1.94 0.57 -0.64
CA ASP A 239 1.57 -0.83 -0.87
C ASP A 239 2.71 -1.65 -1.50
N PHE A 240 2.71 -2.94 -1.20
CA PHE A 240 3.71 -3.91 -1.67
C PHE A 240 3.15 -4.87 -2.74
N LEU A 241 2.21 -4.42 -3.58
CA LEU A 241 1.48 -5.26 -4.54
C LEU A 241 0.55 -6.28 -3.86
N THR A 242 -0.12 -5.88 -2.79
CA THR A 242 -1.01 -6.78 -2.02
C THR A 242 -2.49 -6.49 -2.25
N THR A 243 -2.90 -5.24 -2.10
CA THR A 243 -4.31 -4.83 -2.15
C THR A 243 -4.53 -3.53 -2.92
N GLU A 244 -3.66 -3.23 -3.87
CA GLU A 244 -3.58 -1.97 -4.59
C GLU A 244 -4.90 -1.52 -5.21
N THR A 245 -5.67 -2.46 -5.79
CA THR A 245 -6.88 -2.14 -6.56
C THR A 245 -8.02 -1.57 -5.71
N ILE A 246 -8.06 -1.81 -4.39
CA ILE A 246 -9.12 -1.28 -3.52
C ILE A 246 -9.10 0.24 -3.44
N THR A 247 -7.92 0.86 -3.55
CA THR A 247 -7.75 2.33 -3.51
C THR A 247 -8.32 3.03 -4.74
N PHE A 248 -8.54 2.28 -5.82
CA PHE A 248 -9.26 2.74 -7.02
C PHE A 248 -10.72 2.30 -7.02
N THR A 249 -10.97 1.00 -6.85
CA THR A 249 -12.29 0.40 -7.10
C THR A 249 -13.36 0.90 -6.14
N VAL A 250 -13.06 0.96 -4.83
CA VAL A 250 -14.03 1.38 -3.82
C VAL A 250 -14.37 2.87 -3.94
N PRO A 251 -13.40 3.81 -3.98
CA PRO A 251 -13.70 5.23 -4.18
C PRO A 251 -14.40 5.50 -5.51
N MET A 252 -14.06 4.76 -6.58
CA MET A 252 -14.68 4.92 -7.89
C MET A 252 -16.13 4.45 -7.88
N ALA A 253 -16.44 3.30 -7.26
CA ALA A 253 -17.79 2.81 -7.11
C ALA A 253 -18.67 3.80 -6.31
N ILE A 254 -18.18 4.27 -5.17
CA ILE A 254 -18.88 5.27 -4.35
C ILE A 254 -19.13 6.54 -5.15
N LEU A 255 -18.12 7.05 -5.86
CA LEU A 255 -18.25 8.24 -6.71
C LEU A 255 -19.33 8.07 -7.79
N LEU A 256 -19.36 6.93 -8.50
CA LEU A 256 -20.34 6.67 -9.54
C LEU A 256 -21.78 6.62 -8.98
N ILE A 257 -21.98 5.98 -7.83
CA ILE A 257 -23.27 5.93 -7.16
C ILE A 257 -23.71 7.33 -6.73
N LEU A 258 -22.81 8.13 -6.16
CA LEU A 258 -23.09 9.51 -5.79
C LEU A 258 -23.48 10.35 -7.02
N LEU A 259 -22.79 10.19 -8.15
CA LEU A 259 -23.12 10.86 -9.40
C LEU A 259 -24.50 10.44 -9.95
N ALA A 260 -24.81 9.13 -9.88
CA ALA A 260 -26.10 8.61 -10.30
C ALA A 260 -27.25 9.14 -9.42
N HIS A 261 -27.11 9.08 -8.09
CA HIS A 261 -28.14 9.59 -7.16
C HIS A 261 -28.40 11.10 -7.30
N LYS A 262 -27.39 11.87 -7.74
CA LYS A 262 -27.55 13.31 -8.01
C LYS A 262 -27.94 13.64 -9.45
N ASN A 263 -28.35 12.65 -10.25
CA ASN A 263 -28.69 12.78 -11.67
C ASN A 263 -27.59 13.48 -12.49
N ARG A 264 -26.32 13.18 -12.18
CA ARG A 264 -25.13 13.74 -12.86
C ARG A 264 -24.52 12.79 -13.89
N LEU A 265 -25.02 11.55 -13.97
CA LEU A 265 -24.70 10.60 -15.02
C LEU A 265 -25.82 10.63 -16.04
N ALA A 266 -25.55 11.11 -17.25
CA ALA A 266 -26.51 11.16 -18.33
C ALA A 266 -26.75 9.77 -18.96
N SER A 267 -25.77 8.88 -18.89
CA SER A 267 -25.83 7.54 -19.47
C SER A 267 -24.78 6.59 -18.85
N TRP A 268 -24.99 5.28 -19.05
CA TRP A 268 -24.01 4.26 -18.63
C TRP A 268 -22.66 4.41 -19.37
N GLN A 269 -22.66 4.87 -20.64
CA GLN A 269 -21.46 5.14 -21.42
C GLN A 269 -20.59 6.23 -20.74
N GLN A 270 -21.23 7.25 -20.20
CA GLN A 270 -20.56 8.28 -19.44
C GLN A 270 -19.91 7.68 -18.17
N GLY A 271 -20.59 6.76 -17.47
CA GLY A 271 -20.02 6.03 -16.34
C GLY A 271 -18.76 5.26 -16.71
N ILE A 272 -18.76 4.54 -17.83
CA ILE A 272 -17.59 3.84 -18.35
C ILE A 272 -16.46 4.81 -18.69
N GLN A 273 -16.74 5.93 -19.33
CA GLN A 273 -15.73 6.96 -19.62
C GLN A 273 -15.08 7.49 -18.33
N TYR A 274 -15.85 7.65 -17.25
CA TYR A 274 -15.33 8.03 -15.94
C TYR A 274 -14.39 6.97 -15.38
N ILE A 275 -14.78 5.69 -15.42
CA ILE A 275 -13.96 4.58 -14.95
C ILE A 275 -12.64 4.55 -15.72
N ILE A 276 -12.69 4.55 -17.05
CA ILE A 276 -11.50 4.46 -17.90
C ILE A 276 -10.57 5.64 -17.63
N ARG A 277 -11.07 6.86 -17.64
CA ARG A 277 -10.28 8.07 -17.47
C ARG A 277 -9.58 8.13 -16.11
N ASN A 278 -10.32 7.86 -15.04
CA ASN A 278 -9.80 7.91 -13.69
C ASN A 278 -8.92 6.69 -13.41
N GLY A 279 -9.23 5.52 -14.00
CA GLY A 279 -8.39 4.34 -13.95
C GLY A 279 -7.03 4.55 -14.63
N VAL A 280 -7.02 5.19 -15.81
CA VAL A 280 -5.76 5.58 -16.48
C VAL A 280 -4.96 6.58 -15.63
N ALA A 281 -5.63 7.57 -15.01
CA ALA A 281 -4.94 8.51 -14.14
C ALA A 281 -4.34 7.82 -12.91
N TRP A 282 -5.10 6.91 -12.25
CA TRP A 282 -4.62 6.10 -11.14
C TRP A 282 -3.43 5.23 -11.56
N LEU A 283 -3.56 4.51 -12.67
CA LEU A 283 -2.50 3.65 -13.20
C LEU A 283 -1.22 4.43 -13.56
N CYS A 284 -1.36 5.62 -14.16
CA CYS A 284 -0.22 6.50 -14.44
C CYS A 284 0.48 6.94 -13.15
N GLY A 285 -0.27 7.25 -12.08
CA GLY A 285 0.29 7.56 -10.78
C GLY A 285 1.02 6.36 -10.16
N TYR A 286 0.36 5.21 -10.18
CA TYR A 286 0.86 3.96 -9.61
C TYR A 286 2.14 3.47 -10.33
N ALA A 287 2.08 3.25 -11.63
CA ALA A 287 3.22 2.80 -12.42
C ALA A 287 4.33 3.84 -12.48
N GLY A 288 3.97 5.14 -12.57
CA GLY A 288 4.92 6.24 -12.57
C GLY A 288 5.74 6.32 -11.30
N MET A 289 5.13 6.05 -10.14
CA MET A 289 5.83 6.06 -8.85
C MET A 289 6.84 4.91 -8.73
N PHE A 290 6.51 3.69 -9.19
CA PHE A 290 7.47 2.58 -9.27
C PHE A 290 8.62 2.89 -10.23
N LEU A 291 8.29 3.35 -11.44
CA LEU A 291 9.31 3.70 -12.43
C LEU A 291 10.26 4.77 -11.89
N LEU A 292 9.75 5.77 -11.17
CA LEU A 292 10.58 6.80 -10.52
C LEU A 292 11.58 6.18 -9.54
N LYS A 293 11.13 5.27 -8.65
CA LYS A 293 12.04 4.55 -7.72
C LYS A 293 13.15 3.84 -8.48
N TRP A 294 12.78 3.04 -9.49
CA TRP A 294 13.74 2.23 -10.25
C TRP A 294 14.75 3.07 -11.01
N LEU A 295 14.29 4.20 -11.60
CA LEU A 295 15.20 5.13 -12.30
C LEU A 295 16.16 5.82 -11.31
N LEU A 296 15.68 6.26 -10.15
CA LEU A 296 16.54 6.85 -9.11
C LEU A 296 17.57 5.83 -8.60
N CYS A 297 17.13 4.59 -8.35
CA CYS A 297 18.06 3.51 -7.98
C CYS A 297 19.10 3.23 -9.07
N ALA A 298 18.69 3.25 -10.35
CA ALA A 298 19.62 3.07 -11.46
C ALA A 298 20.68 4.18 -11.56
N VAL A 299 20.28 5.42 -11.29
CA VAL A 299 21.19 6.58 -11.31
C VAL A 299 22.19 6.52 -10.16
N ILE A 300 21.78 6.08 -8.97
CA ILE A 300 22.63 6.11 -7.77
C ILE A 300 23.42 4.83 -7.57
N PHE A 301 22.80 3.66 -7.84
CA PHE A 301 23.40 2.34 -7.57
C PHE A 301 23.81 1.60 -8.86
N GLY A 302 23.55 2.18 -10.03
CA GLY A 302 23.88 1.61 -11.32
C GLY A 302 22.73 0.82 -11.95
N LYS A 303 22.89 0.49 -13.22
CA LYS A 303 21.87 -0.15 -14.08
C LYS A 303 21.36 -1.50 -13.55
N ASN A 304 22.17 -2.21 -12.77
CA ASN A 304 21.79 -3.52 -12.22
C ASN A 304 20.61 -3.41 -11.25
N ALA A 305 20.52 -2.33 -10.47
CA ALA A 305 19.38 -2.07 -9.57
C ALA A 305 18.05 -1.94 -10.35
N PHE A 306 18.08 -1.34 -11.54
CA PHE A 306 16.90 -1.27 -12.42
C PHE A 306 16.54 -2.64 -12.98
N ILE A 307 17.53 -3.37 -13.51
CA ILE A 307 17.32 -4.69 -14.12
C ILE A 307 16.72 -5.65 -13.09
N GLU A 308 17.28 -5.71 -11.88
CA GLU A 308 16.77 -6.52 -10.76
C GLU A 308 15.30 -6.18 -10.44
N SER A 309 14.99 -4.88 -10.34
CA SER A 309 13.62 -4.44 -10.03
C SER A 309 12.62 -4.85 -11.11
N VAL A 310 12.99 -4.71 -12.40
CA VAL A 310 12.15 -5.12 -13.53
C VAL A 310 11.97 -6.65 -13.57
N GLN A 311 13.05 -7.41 -13.38
CA GLN A 311 12.98 -8.87 -13.36
C GLN A 311 12.05 -9.38 -12.26
N MET A 312 12.17 -8.83 -11.06
CA MET A 312 11.31 -9.22 -9.95
C MET A 312 9.84 -8.80 -10.14
N ALA A 313 9.58 -7.66 -10.76
CA ALA A 313 8.23 -7.28 -11.15
C ALA A 313 7.65 -8.24 -12.20
N ALA A 314 8.44 -8.62 -13.20
CA ALA A 314 8.03 -9.60 -14.21
C ALA A 314 7.74 -10.98 -13.59
N LEU A 315 8.57 -11.45 -12.65
CA LEU A 315 8.35 -12.69 -11.92
C LEU A 315 7.03 -12.67 -11.13
N ARG A 316 6.74 -11.58 -10.43
CA ARG A 316 5.48 -11.44 -9.68
C ARG A 316 4.24 -11.36 -10.57
N ILE A 317 4.31 -10.63 -11.68
CA ILE A 317 3.21 -10.56 -12.66
C ILE A 317 3.07 -11.91 -13.40
N GLY A 318 4.18 -12.56 -13.73
CA GLY A 318 4.23 -13.86 -14.39
C GLY A 318 3.76 -15.03 -13.50
N GLY A 319 3.83 -14.88 -12.18
CA GLY A 319 3.48 -15.94 -11.21
C GLY A 319 4.45 -17.10 -11.22
N GLU A 320 5.72 -16.86 -11.56
CA GLU A 320 6.74 -17.91 -11.75
C GLU A 320 7.44 -18.35 -10.46
N VAL A 321 7.28 -17.59 -9.35
CA VAL A 321 7.90 -17.92 -8.06
C VAL A 321 6.86 -17.84 -6.96
N THR A 322 6.66 -18.96 -6.27
CA THR A 322 6.05 -18.98 -4.94
C THR A 322 7.13 -18.83 -3.87
N MET A 323 6.78 -18.32 -2.68
CA MET A 323 7.71 -18.15 -1.56
C MET A 323 8.38 -19.48 -1.14
N ASP A 324 7.76 -20.62 -1.44
CA ASP A 324 8.25 -21.96 -1.11
C ASP A 324 9.15 -22.58 -2.20
N GLY A 325 9.56 -21.80 -3.21
CA GLY A 325 10.40 -22.29 -4.30
C GLY A 325 9.71 -23.31 -5.24
N THR A 326 8.40 -23.56 -5.03
CA THR A 326 7.63 -24.45 -5.92
C THR A 326 7.21 -23.67 -7.17
N ASN A 327 7.70 -24.10 -8.33
CA ASN A 327 7.37 -23.55 -9.65
C ASN A 327 5.94 -23.93 -10.06
N LEU A 328 4.92 -23.43 -9.37
CA LEU A 328 3.52 -23.63 -9.74
C LEU A 328 3.08 -22.83 -10.99
N GLY A 329 3.93 -21.92 -11.46
CA GLY A 329 3.57 -20.96 -12.52
C GLY A 329 3.92 -21.33 -13.95
N GLN A 330 4.84 -22.27 -14.17
CA GLN A 330 5.38 -22.51 -15.53
C GLN A 330 4.43 -23.21 -16.51
N THR A 331 3.35 -23.83 -16.03
CA THR A 331 2.43 -24.62 -16.88
C THR A 331 1.02 -24.04 -17.02
N ALA A 332 0.63 -23.08 -16.19
CA ALA A 332 -0.72 -22.54 -16.21
C ALA A 332 -0.89 -21.39 -17.22
N SER A 333 -1.89 -21.49 -18.09
CA SER A 333 -2.27 -20.41 -19.00
C SER A 333 -2.80 -19.19 -18.22
N PHE A 334 -2.78 -18.00 -18.84
CA PHE A 334 -3.34 -16.76 -18.23
C PHE A 334 -4.78 -16.96 -17.75
N SER A 335 -5.62 -17.64 -18.55
CA SER A 335 -7.01 -17.94 -18.18
C SER A 335 -7.09 -18.83 -16.93
N GLN A 336 -6.28 -19.87 -16.84
CA GLN A 336 -6.24 -20.76 -15.67
C GLN A 336 -5.80 -20.02 -14.40
N ARG A 337 -4.81 -19.10 -14.52
CA ARG A 337 -4.38 -18.25 -13.39
C ARG A 337 -5.48 -17.29 -12.94
N LEU A 338 -6.19 -16.66 -13.90
CA LEU A 338 -7.30 -15.75 -13.62
C LEU A 338 -8.46 -16.47 -12.93
N PHE A 339 -8.90 -17.61 -13.47
CA PHE A 339 -9.98 -18.41 -12.87
C PHE A 339 -9.57 -18.99 -11.51
N GLY A 340 -8.34 -19.48 -11.37
CA GLY A 340 -7.81 -19.95 -10.10
C GLY A 340 -7.76 -18.86 -9.04
N ALA A 341 -7.38 -17.63 -9.40
CA ALA A 341 -7.41 -16.49 -8.49
C ALA A 341 -8.85 -16.11 -8.09
N LEU A 342 -9.79 -16.09 -9.03
CA LEU A 342 -11.20 -15.83 -8.74
C LEU A 342 -11.80 -16.87 -7.80
N ILE A 343 -11.54 -18.16 -8.03
CA ILE A 343 -12.02 -19.26 -7.18
C ILE A 343 -11.44 -19.12 -5.77
N ARG A 344 -10.11 -18.96 -5.63
CA ARG A 344 -9.45 -18.84 -4.32
C ARG A 344 -9.95 -17.61 -3.54
N ASN A 345 -10.09 -16.47 -4.19
CA ASN A 345 -10.61 -15.27 -3.54
C ASN A 345 -12.06 -15.42 -3.11
N THR A 346 -12.88 -16.14 -3.91
CA THR A 346 -14.28 -16.44 -3.54
C THR A 346 -14.35 -17.42 -2.40
N ALA A 347 -13.55 -18.50 -2.44
CA ALA A 347 -13.45 -19.49 -1.35
C ALA A 347 -13.00 -18.82 -0.04
N GLY A 348 -11.98 -17.95 -0.11
CA GLY A 348 -11.50 -17.16 1.05
C GLY A 348 -12.58 -16.25 1.64
N LEU A 349 -13.40 -15.59 0.78
CA LEU A 349 -14.48 -14.74 1.24
C LEU A 349 -15.54 -15.51 2.05
N PHE A 350 -15.84 -16.74 1.67
CA PHE A 350 -16.84 -17.58 2.33
C PHE A 350 -16.22 -18.60 3.30
N GLN A 351 -14.91 -18.56 3.52
CA GLN A 351 -14.16 -19.51 4.35
C GLN A 351 -14.44 -20.97 3.96
N LEU A 352 -14.65 -21.21 2.68
CA LEU A 352 -14.86 -22.56 2.17
C LEU A 352 -13.54 -23.32 2.29
N LYS A 353 -13.59 -24.51 2.91
CA LYS A 353 -12.44 -25.43 2.91
C LYS A 353 -12.23 -25.96 1.48
N ASP A 354 -10.98 -25.97 1.03
CA ASP A 354 -10.59 -26.60 -0.24
C ASP A 354 -10.85 -28.10 -0.26
#